data_3b802868e37acf8417fac4d6e3dfbac4
#
_entry.id   3b802868e37acf8417fac4d6e3dfbac4
#
_cell.length_a   1.000
_cell.length_b   1.000
_cell.length_c   1.000
_cell.angle_alpha   90.00
_cell.angle_beta   90.00
_cell.angle_gamma   90.00
#
_symmetry.space_group_name_H-M   'P 1'
#
loop_
_entity.id
_entity.type
_entity.pdbx_description
1 polymer ?
#
loop_
_entity_poly.entity_id
_entity_poly.type
_entity_poly.pdbx_seq_one_letter_code
_entity_poly.pdbx_strand_id
1 'polypeptide(L)'
;MTHNPHSTASIAGHPIHPMLIPFPIAFFAATLVCDLIFWQTANPGWVTGTLWLLGAGLIMAALAALAGLTDVLGDVQIRNLNTAWLHAGGNVLVVLIELYNWYSRYMHGEAAVVPTGLVLSLIVVLILLFTGWKGWEMVYRHRVGVADGSDELR
;
A
#
# COMPACT_ATOMS: atom_id res chain seq x y z
N MET A 1 2.31 -15.54 30.02
CA MET A 1 3.05 -14.61 29.16
C MET A 1 2.17 -14.39 27.92
N THR A 2 1.83 -13.17 27.62
CA THR A 2 1.07 -12.84 26.39
C THR A 2 2.05 -12.84 25.23
N HIS A 3 1.86 -13.76 24.26
CA HIS A 3 2.62 -13.75 23.01
C HIS A 3 2.25 -12.55 22.15
N ASN A 4 3.22 -12.04 21.38
CA ASN A 4 2.97 -11.02 20.38
C ASN A 4 2.05 -11.58 19.28
N PRO A 5 1.21 -10.75 18.64
CA PRO A 5 0.42 -11.18 17.49
C PRO A 5 1.33 -11.65 16.34
N HIS A 6 1.09 -12.86 15.83
CA HIS A 6 1.96 -13.48 14.82
C HIS A 6 1.46 -13.21 13.40
N SER A 7 2.39 -12.91 12.49
CA SER A 7 2.10 -12.94 11.05
C SER A 7 1.97 -14.40 10.61
N THR A 8 0.80 -14.78 10.12
CA THR A 8 0.53 -16.11 9.57
C THR A 8 1.04 -16.24 8.13
N ALA A 9 1.07 -15.13 7.37
CA ALA A 9 1.68 -15.06 6.05
C ALA A 9 3.18 -14.79 6.17
N SER A 10 3.96 -15.84 6.48
CA SER A 10 5.41 -15.73 6.67
C SER A 10 6.19 -16.82 5.90
N ILE A 11 7.42 -16.50 5.50
CA ILE A 11 8.38 -17.43 4.92
C ILE A 11 9.65 -17.41 5.78
N ALA A 12 10.04 -18.57 6.29
CA ALA A 12 11.22 -18.71 7.16
C ALA A 12 11.20 -17.71 8.35
N GLY A 13 10.02 -17.48 8.95
CA GLY A 13 9.85 -16.54 10.05
C GLY A 13 9.75 -15.06 9.66
N HIS A 14 9.84 -14.73 8.36
CA HIS A 14 9.76 -13.35 7.87
C HIS A 14 8.36 -13.04 7.36
N PRO A 15 7.65 -12.05 7.93
CA PRO A 15 6.33 -11.63 7.46
C PRO A 15 6.36 -11.13 6.02
N ILE A 16 5.49 -11.67 5.16
CA ILE A 16 5.47 -11.34 3.72
C ILE A 16 4.88 -9.95 3.47
N HIS A 17 3.80 -9.59 4.18
CA HIS A 17 3.12 -8.31 3.99
C HIS A 17 4.07 -7.10 4.09
N PRO A 18 4.90 -6.95 5.15
CA PRO A 18 5.85 -5.84 5.26
C PRO A 18 6.92 -5.81 4.16
N MET A 19 7.25 -6.98 3.58
CA MET A 19 8.22 -7.05 2.47
C MET A 19 7.63 -6.54 1.16
N LEU A 20 6.31 -6.62 0.97
CA LEU A 20 5.63 -6.24 -0.26
C LEU A 20 5.18 -4.77 -0.28
N ILE A 21 4.76 -4.21 0.86
CA ILE A 21 4.17 -2.87 0.93
C ILE A 21 5.06 -1.71 0.47
N PRO A 22 6.41 -1.75 0.51
CA PRO A 22 7.23 -0.67 -0.02
C PRO A 22 7.01 -0.43 -1.52
N PHE A 23 6.70 -1.48 -2.30
CA PHE A 23 6.54 -1.39 -3.74
C PHE A 23 5.32 -0.55 -4.15
N PRO A 24 4.07 -0.86 -3.74
CA PRO A 24 2.92 -0.03 -4.11
C PRO A 24 3.06 1.40 -3.58
N ILE A 25 3.60 1.61 -2.38
CA ILE A 25 3.84 2.95 -1.83
C ILE A 25 4.78 3.73 -2.75
N ALA A 26 5.91 3.15 -3.14
CA ALA A 26 6.88 3.79 -4.02
C ALA A 26 6.28 4.09 -5.41
N PHE A 27 5.54 3.15 -6.00
CA PHE A 27 4.96 3.32 -7.32
C PHE A 27 3.86 4.39 -7.34
N PHE A 28 2.98 4.43 -6.36
CA PHE A 28 1.93 5.45 -6.28
C PHE A 28 2.50 6.84 -5.95
N ALA A 29 3.50 6.92 -5.08
CA ALA A 29 4.20 8.18 -4.84
C ALA A 29 4.97 8.68 -6.08
N ALA A 30 5.63 7.77 -6.82
CA ALA A 30 6.30 8.10 -8.08
C ALA A 30 5.31 8.55 -9.15
N THR A 31 4.07 7.99 -9.17
CA THR A 31 3.00 8.46 -10.06
C THR A 31 2.70 9.93 -9.83
N LEU A 32 2.53 10.35 -8.58
CA LEU A 32 2.30 11.78 -8.26
C LEU A 32 3.46 12.67 -8.76
N VAL A 33 4.71 12.22 -8.59
CA VAL A 33 5.89 12.95 -9.08
C VAL A 33 5.84 13.08 -10.61
N CYS A 34 5.55 11.98 -11.32
CA CYS A 34 5.41 12.00 -12.78
C CYS A 34 4.27 12.92 -13.25
N ASP A 35 3.14 12.94 -12.52
CA ASP A 35 2.02 13.84 -12.81
C ASP A 35 2.42 15.32 -12.69
N LEU A 36 3.17 15.66 -11.64
CA LEU A 36 3.68 17.02 -11.46
C LEU A 36 4.64 17.42 -12.57
N ILE A 37 5.51 16.49 -13.01
CA ILE A 37 6.43 16.76 -14.12
C ILE A 37 5.67 16.88 -15.43
N PHE A 38 4.68 16.01 -15.69
CA PHE A 38 3.81 16.14 -16.86
C PHE A 38 3.08 17.48 -16.88
N TRP A 39 2.51 17.88 -15.75
CA TRP A 39 1.84 19.20 -15.64
C TRP A 39 2.74 20.37 -16.02
N GLN A 40 4.04 20.29 -15.70
CA GLN A 40 5.01 21.37 -16.03
C GLN A 40 5.56 21.28 -17.46
N THR A 41 5.71 20.07 -18.00
CA THR A 41 6.46 19.84 -19.24
C THR A 41 5.58 19.48 -20.44
N ALA A 42 4.34 19.04 -20.20
CA ALA A 42 3.44 18.44 -21.19
C ALA A 42 4.08 17.31 -22.02
N ASN A 43 5.12 16.63 -21.49
CA ASN A 43 5.79 15.55 -22.21
C ASN A 43 5.03 14.23 -22.02
N PRO A 44 4.50 13.63 -23.12
CA PRO A 44 3.67 12.42 -23.05
C PRO A 44 4.39 11.18 -22.52
N GLY A 45 5.71 11.16 -22.53
CA GLY A 45 6.51 10.08 -21.95
C GLY A 45 6.22 9.84 -20.47
N TRP A 46 5.88 10.91 -19.73
CA TRP A 46 5.50 10.80 -18.32
C TRP A 46 4.15 10.09 -18.13
N VAL A 47 3.21 10.30 -19.05
CA VAL A 47 1.90 9.61 -19.03
C VAL A 47 2.08 8.10 -19.21
N THR A 48 2.92 7.70 -20.18
CA THR A 48 3.28 6.28 -20.37
C THR A 48 3.94 5.70 -19.12
N GLY A 49 4.86 6.44 -18.50
CA GLY A 49 5.51 6.05 -17.25
C GLY A 49 4.49 5.80 -16.13
N THR A 50 3.51 6.69 -15.97
CA THR A 50 2.48 6.53 -14.92
C THR A 50 1.57 5.34 -15.15
N LEU A 51 1.26 4.95 -16.39
CA LEU A 51 0.50 3.73 -16.67
C LEU A 51 1.21 2.48 -16.16
N TRP A 52 2.54 2.40 -16.35
CA TRP A 52 3.33 1.29 -15.83
C TRP A 52 3.45 1.31 -14.31
N LEU A 53 3.69 2.49 -13.71
CA LEU A 53 3.78 2.65 -12.26
C LEU A 53 2.46 2.27 -11.57
N LEU A 54 1.32 2.75 -12.08
CA LEU A 54 0.01 2.41 -11.55
C LEU A 54 -0.29 0.92 -11.70
N GLY A 55 -0.05 0.35 -12.88
CA GLY A 55 -0.28 -1.08 -13.14
C GLY A 55 0.57 -1.97 -12.23
N ALA A 56 1.87 -1.70 -12.13
CA ALA A 56 2.77 -2.43 -11.22
C ALA A 56 2.38 -2.22 -9.75
N GLY A 57 2.03 -0.98 -9.37
CA GLY A 57 1.56 -0.65 -8.03
C GLY A 57 0.30 -1.42 -7.63
N LEU A 58 -0.68 -1.52 -8.52
CA LEU A 58 -1.92 -2.29 -8.30
C LEU A 58 -1.65 -3.78 -8.13
N ILE A 59 -0.77 -4.36 -8.95
CA ILE A 59 -0.38 -5.78 -8.81
C ILE A 59 0.28 -6.01 -7.45
N MET A 60 1.25 -5.17 -7.08
CA MET A 60 1.96 -5.32 -5.81
C MET A 60 1.04 -5.05 -4.61
N ALA A 61 0.09 -4.10 -4.73
CA ALA A 61 -0.93 -3.86 -3.71
C ALA A 61 -1.85 -5.06 -3.51
N ALA A 62 -2.25 -5.73 -4.59
CA ALA A 62 -3.06 -6.95 -4.51
C ALA A 62 -2.31 -8.09 -3.79
N LEU A 63 -1.03 -8.30 -4.12
CA LEU A 63 -0.21 -9.30 -3.44
C LEU A 63 -0.01 -8.97 -1.95
N ALA A 64 0.26 -7.70 -1.61
CA ALA A 64 0.36 -7.25 -0.24
C ALA A 64 -0.97 -7.39 0.52
N ALA A 65 -2.10 -7.10 -0.14
CA ALA A 65 -3.43 -7.25 0.45
C ALA A 65 -3.77 -8.72 0.76
N LEU A 66 -3.40 -9.66 -0.11
CA LEU A 66 -3.58 -11.09 0.13
C LEU A 66 -2.77 -11.56 1.36
N ALA A 67 -1.51 -11.13 1.48
CA ALA A 67 -0.70 -11.45 2.65
C ALA A 67 -1.27 -10.82 3.93
N GLY A 68 -1.64 -9.53 3.90
CA GLY A 68 -2.22 -8.85 5.05
C GLY A 68 -3.59 -9.40 5.46
N LEU A 69 -4.43 -9.81 4.50
CA LEU A 69 -5.70 -10.48 4.78
C LEU A 69 -5.47 -11.84 5.47
N THR A 70 -4.46 -12.59 5.02
CA THR A 70 -4.08 -13.86 5.65
C THR A 70 -3.69 -13.64 7.11
N ASP A 71 -2.92 -12.58 7.42
CA ASP A 71 -2.54 -12.24 8.78
C ASP A 71 -3.76 -11.88 9.65
N VAL A 72 -4.67 -11.03 9.14
CA VAL A 72 -5.89 -10.62 9.88
C VAL A 72 -6.81 -11.81 10.12
N LEU A 73 -6.96 -12.72 9.17
CA LEU A 73 -7.82 -13.88 9.31
C LEU A 73 -7.18 -14.97 10.19
N GLY A 74 -5.85 -15.09 10.15
CA GLY A 74 -5.08 -16.11 10.84
C GLY A 74 -4.85 -15.83 12.33
N ASP A 75 -4.82 -14.56 12.76
CA ASP A 75 -4.61 -14.18 14.16
C ASP A 75 -5.76 -13.32 14.70
N VAL A 76 -6.44 -13.84 15.75
CA VAL A 76 -7.55 -13.16 16.42
C VAL A 76 -7.11 -11.86 17.10
N GLN A 77 -5.86 -11.77 17.55
CA GLN A 77 -5.35 -10.55 18.18
C GLN A 77 -5.23 -9.43 17.14
N ILE A 78 -4.73 -9.73 15.94
CA ILE A 78 -4.67 -8.76 14.83
C ILE A 78 -6.09 -8.34 14.43
N ARG A 79 -6.99 -9.30 14.27
CA ARG A 79 -8.39 -9.05 13.88
C ARG A 79 -9.15 -8.16 14.85
N ASN A 80 -8.80 -8.18 16.13
CA ASN A 80 -9.42 -7.35 17.17
C ASN A 80 -8.85 -5.92 17.24
N LEU A 81 -7.80 -5.59 16.48
CA LEU A 81 -7.23 -4.25 16.45
C LEU A 81 -8.02 -3.34 15.51
N ASN A 82 -8.61 -2.27 16.05
CA ASN A 82 -9.21 -1.22 15.23
C ASN A 82 -8.21 -0.61 14.24
N THR A 83 -6.94 -0.52 14.63
CA THR A 83 -5.84 -0.02 13.80
C THR A 83 -5.65 -0.87 12.55
N ALA A 84 -5.80 -2.20 12.65
CA ALA A 84 -5.72 -3.11 11.51
C ALA A 84 -6.83 -2.84 10.49
N TRP A 85 -8.07 -2.62 10.95
CA TRP A 85 -9.20 -2.31 10.06
C TRP A 85 -9.12 -0.93 9.43
N LEU A 86 -8.63 0.08 10.16
CA LEU A 86 -8.38 1.42 9.60
C LEU A 86 -7.29 1.38 8.52
N HIS A 87 -6.21 0.64 8.78
CA HIS A 87 -5.14 0.40 7.80
C HIS A 87 -5.67 -0.33 6.56
N ALA A 88 -6.37 -1.45 6.75
CA ALA A 88 -6.92 -2.23 5.66
C ALA A 88 -7.95 -1.44 4.84
N GLY A 89 -8.92 -0.80 5.49
CA GLY A 89 -9.96 -0.01 4.82
C GLY A 89 -9.39 1.16 4.04
N GLY A 90 -8.42 1.87 4.60
CA GLY A 90 -7.73 2.96 3.90
C GLY A 90 -6.96 2.47 2.67
N ASN A 91 -6.28 1.31 2.76
CA ASN A 91 -5.57 0.75 1.60
C ASN A 91 -6.52 0.17 0.54
N VAL A 92 -7.68 -0.38 0.91
CA VAL A 92 -8.72 -0.74 -0.05
C VAL A 92 -9.19 0.50 -0.82
N LEU A 93 -9.43 1.61 -0.13
CA LEU A 93 -9.79 2.88 -0.77
C LEU A 93 -8.70 3.36 -1.74
N VAL A 94 -7.42 3.29 -1.35
CA VAL A 94 -6.28 3.59 -2.23
C VAL A 94 -6.33 2.75 -3.51
N VAL A 95 -6.49 1.43 -3.39
CA VAL A 95 -6.54 0.53 -4.55
C VAL A 95 -7.71 0.88 -5.48
N LEU A 96 -8.89 1.19 -4.94
CA LEU A 96 -10.05 1.58 -5.75
C LEU A 96 -9.82 2.89 -6.50
N ILE A 97 -9.24 3.90 -5.84
CA ILE A 97 -8.91 5.18 -6.46
C ILE A 97 -7.86 4.98 -7.56
N GLU A 98 -6.80 4.22 -7.31
CA GLU A 98 -5.74 4.02 -8.30
C GLU A 98 -6.14 3.10 -9.43
N LEU A 99 -7.04 2.16 -9.21
CA LEU A 99 -7.64 1.36 -10.28
C LEU A 99 -8.44 2.26 -11.25
N TYR A 100 -9.25 3.18 -10.70
CA TYR A 100 -9.96 4.16 -11.52
C TYR A 100 -8.99 5.10 -12.24
N ASN A 101 -7.95 5.60 -11.56
CA ASN A 101 -6.92 6.48 -12.11
C ASN A 101 -6.17 5.79 -13.28
N TRP A 102 -5.76 4.53 -13.08
CA TRP A 102 -5.13 3.72 -14.12
C TRP A 102 -6.05 3.50 -15.32
N TYR A 103 -7.30 3.09 -15.09
CA TYR A 103 -8.29 2.86 -16.14
C TYR A 103 -8.58 4.15 -16.94
N SER A 104 -8.75 5.27 -16.25
CA SER A 104 -8.99 6.57 -16.89
C SER A 104 -7.83 6.97 -17.82
N ARG A 105 -6.58 6.78 -17.38
CA ARG A 105 -5.40 7.07 -18.22
C ARG A 105 -5.29 6.11 -19.39
N TYR A 106 -5.62 4.84 -19.19
CA TYR A 106 -5.63 3.85 -20.27
C TYR A 106 -6.62 4.24 -21.38
N MET A 107 -7.80 4.75 -21.00
CA MET A 107 -8.86 5.12 -21.95
C MET A 107 -8.68 6.50 -22.58
N HIS A 108 -8.15 7.48 -21.86
CA HIS A 108 -8.15 8.89 -22.27
C HIS A 108 -6.74 9.49 -22.40
N GLY A 109 -5.69 8.76 -22.09
CA GLY A 109 -4.30 9.21 -22.22
C GLY A 109 -4.00 10.48 -21.42
N GLU A 110 -3.37 11.45 -22.06
CA GLU A 110 -2.94 12.72 -21.48
C GLU A 110 -4.08 13.52 -20.83
N ALA A 111 -5.28 13.49 -21.43
CA ALA A 111 -6.43 14.23 -20.95
C ALA A 111 -6.91 13.77 -19.56
N ALA A 112 -6.56 12.56 -19.15
CA ALA A 112 -6.91 12.02 -17.83
C ALA A 112 -5.92 12.45 -16.73
N VAL A 113 -4.75 12.99 -17.07
CA VAL A 113 -3.71 13.26 -16.06
C VAL A 113 -3.99 14.56 -15.32
N VAL A 114 -4.22 15.66 -16.05
CA VAL A 114 -4.45 16.98 -15.44
C VAL A 114 -5.85 17.48 -15.82
N PRO A 115 -6.66 17.89 -14.82
CA PRO A 115 -6.37 17.95 -13.38
C PRO A 115 -6.68 16.64 -12.62
N THR A 116 -7.52 15.76 -13.18
CA THR A 116 -8.17 14.66 -12.43
C THR A 116 -7.16 13.67 -11.86
N GLY A 117 -6.29 13.10 -12.70
CA GLY A 117 -5.30 12.13 -12.29
C GLY A 117 -4.34 12.67 -11.23
N LEU A 118 -3.87 13.90 -11.39
CA LEU A 118 -3.00 14.58 -10.42
C LEU A 118 -3.68 14.72 -9.05
N VAL A 119 -4.96 15.11 -9.03
CA VAL A 119 -5.73 15.24 -7.77
C VAL A 119 -5.90 13.87 -7.11
N LEU A 120 -6.22 12.83 -7.89
CA LEU A 120 -6.36 11.47 -7.35
C LEU A 120 -5.03 10.95 -6.78
N SER A 121 -3.92 11.13 -7.49
CA SER A 121 -2.59 10.74 -7.01
C SER A 121 -2.21 11.47 -5.72
N LEU A 122 -2.55 12.76 -5.60
CA LEU A 122 -2.33 13.52 -4.36
C LEU A 122 -3.16 12.98 -3.20
N ILE A 123 -4.46 12.72 -3.42
CA ILE A 123 -5.36 12.14 -2.41
C ILE A 123 -4.81 10.78 -1.94
N VAL A 124 -4.37 9.95 -2.87
CA VAL A 124 -3.79 8.63 -2.54
C VAL A 124 -2.56 8.76 -1.67
N VAL A 125 -1.63 9.65 -2.00
CA VAL A 125 -0.43 9.86 -1.16
C VAL A 125 -0.82 10.30 0.26
N LEU A 126 -1.80 11.18 0.40
CA LEU A 126 -2.28 11.60 1.73
C LEU A 126 -2.91 10.43 2.52
N ILE A 127 -3.70 9.56 1.85
CA ILE A 127 -4.25 8.36 2.49
C ILE A 127 -3.12 7.39 2.86
N LEU A 128 -2.11 7.20 2.01
CA LEU A 128 -0.97 6.35 2.29
C LEU A 128 -0.15 6.82 3.50
N LEU A 129 0.00 8.13 3.70
CA LEU A 129 0.62 8.68 4.91
C LEU A 129 -0.18 8.30 6.17
N PHE A 130 -1.51 8.41 6.11
CA PHE A 130 -2.38 7.99 7.23
C PHE A 130 -2.32 6.48 7.47
N THR A 131 -2.47 5.67 6.41
CA THR A 131 -2.45 4.20 6.55
C THR A 131 -1.08 3.68 6.92
N GLY A 132 0.00 4.32 6.44
CA GLY A 132 1.36 4.04 6.86
C GLY A 132 1.57 4.29 8.36
N TRP A 133 1.02 5.40 8.89
CA TRP A 133 1.00 5.65 10.33
C TRP A 133 0.28 4.53 11.11
N LYS A 134 -0.87 4.07 10.59
CA LYS A 134 -1.61 2.95 11.21
C LYS A 134 -0.84 1.64 11.13
N GLY A 135 -0.14 1.36 10.02
CA GLY A 135 0.79 0.24 9.89
C GLY A 135 1.92 0.29 10.91
N TRP A 136 2.52 1.48 11.10
CA TRP A 136 3.54 1.71 12.12
C TRP A 136 3.01 1.40 13.55
N GLU A 137 1.78 1.85 13.89
CA GLU A 137 1.17 1.55 15.19
C GLU A 137 1.00 0.03 15.40
N MET A 138 0.64 -0.74 14.37
CA MET A 138 0.53 -2.19 14.48
C MET A 138 1.88 -2.84 14.84
N VAL A 139 2.96 -2.43 14.20
CA VAL A 139 4.29 -3.01 14.46
C VAL A 139 4.86 -2.53 15.81
N TYR A 140 4.89 -1.22 16.05
CA TYR A 140 5.63 -0.67 17.19
C TYR A 140 4.83 -0.57 18.49
N ARG A 141 3.50 -0.43 18.42
CA ARG A 141 2.64 -0.42 19.62
C ARG A 141 2.07 -1.78 19.94
N HIS A 142 1.61 -2.50 18.91
CA HIS A 142 0.93 -3.79 19.10
C HIS A 142 1.83 -4.99 18.82
N ARG A 143 3.08 -4.77 18.42
CA ARG A 143 4.09 -5.79 18.14
C ARG A 143 3.66 -6.87 17.14
N VAL A 144 2.80 -6.51 16.18
CA VAL A 144 2.35 -7.44 15.14
C VAL A 144 3.53 -7.88 14.27
N GLY A 145 3.74 -9.20 14.19
CA GLY A 145 4.83 -9.79 13.41
C GLY A 145 6.23 -9.58 14.00
N VAL A 146 6.33 -9.17 15.27
CA VAL A 146 7.60 -9.02 15.99
C VAL A 146 7.86 -10.29 16.80
N ALA A 147 9.05 -10.91 16.64
CA ALA A 147 9.44 -12.10 17.38
C ALA A 147 9.39 -11.88 18.90
N ASP A 148 8.99 -12.90 19.65
CA ASP A 148 9.08 -12.89 21.09
C ASP A 148 10.54 -13.07 21.52
N GLY A 149 10.99 -12.37 22.55
CA GLY A 149 12.39 -12.42 23.03
C GLY A 149 12.89 -13.80 23.47
N SER A 150 12.01 -14.82 23.50
CA SER A 150 12.37 -16.21 23.74
C SER A 150 12.82 -16.96 22.47
N ASP A 151 12.56 -16.43 21.29
CA ASP A 151 12.89 -17.05 20.01
C ASP A 151 14.31 -16.70 19.53
N GLU A 152 14.92 -15.64 20.09
CA GLU A 152 16.29 -15.24 19.77
C GLU A 152 17.38 -16.18 20.32
N LEU A 153 17.02 -17.18 21.15
CA LEU A 153 17.95 -18.11 21.80
C LEU A 153 17.90 -19.53 21.23
N ARG A 154 17.28 -19.75 20.06
CA ARG A 154 17.20 -21.06 19.43
C ARG A 154 17.92 -21.15 18.10
#